data_7b6497e0fc98a24c956618514ef176d1
#
_entry.id   7b6497e0fc98a24c956618514ef176d1
#
_cell.length_a   1.000
_cell.length_b   1.000
_cell.length_c   1.000
_cell.angle_alpha   90.00
_cell.angle_beta   90.00
_cell.angle_gamma   90.00
#
_symmetry.space_group_name_H-M   'P 1'
#
loop_
_entity.id
_entity.type
_entity.pdbx_description
1 polymer ?
#
loop_
_entity_poly.entity_id
_entity_poly.type
_entity_poly.pdbx_seq_one_letter_code
_entity_poly.pdbx_strand_id
1 'polypeptide(L)'
;APLALLMLASQPAKAGDYGFNYITKGGRIILNDSTMMHEMRQTPSPLNGEVVTARKVSFQWPLPPELSNTTEALDGMDLKPKFKKSLISYKLRYSQDPEFKTGTVELNLMWPMFNPDADLKEGKWYWQYAFVVSGKETWSERLSFTVGNSPAKFCPPPFSKVVEGLTDVHPRIWVQKSSWDKFIEQAKTKKEYNWYVNKAEKVMKVPMKGLNDINLEKLSNLKNEMKRKAYITRESRRIIDAEESNGMVLVYAYLLTKNEAYAKEATKRIISMSDWNKSSSVAGDFNESTVVSLASMAYDSFYDLLSDDERKALLNAIKVGSSSMYARYNNHLENH
;
A
#
# COMPACT_ATOMS: atom_id res chain seq x y z
N ALA A 1 23.40 -0.82 7.78
CA ALA A 1 23.56 -1.05 6.34
C ALA A 1 22.32 -0.47 5.66
N PRO A 2 22.44 0.39 4.66
CA PRO A 2 21.28 0.83 3.92
C PRO A 2 20.75 -0.39 3.15
N LEU A 3 19.46 -0.69 3.28
CA LEU A 3 18.76 -1.54 2.34
C LEU A 3 18.84 -0.83 0.97
N ALA A 4 19.85 -1.18 0.19
CA ALA A 4 19.76 -1.02 -1.23
C ALA A 4 18.64 -1.93 -1.69
N LEU A 5 17.51 -1.33 -2.07
CA LEU A 5 16.52 -1.99 -2.90
C LEU A 5 17.25 -2.37 -4.18
N LEU A 6 17.74 -3.60 -4.24
CA LEU A 6 18.07 -4.25 -5.50
C LEU A 6 16.71 -4.40 -6.21
N MET A 7 16.37 -3.41 -7.01
CA MET A 7 15.52 -3.65 -8.16
C MET A 7 16.31 -4.60 -9.07
N LEU A 8 16.15 -5.88 -8.86
CA LEU A 8 16.34 -6.85 -9.91
C LEU A 8 15.36 -6.41 -11.00
N ALA A 9 15.86 -5.73 -12.01
CA ALA A 9 15.15 -5.55 -13.25
C ALA A 9 14.87 -6.96 -13.76
N SER A 10 13.71 -7.51 -13.41
CA SER A 10 13.19 -8.69 -14.05
C SER A 10 13.13 -8.34 -15.53
N GLN A 11 13.85 -9.08 -16.34
CA GLN A 11 13.68 -9.01 -17.80
C GLN A 11 12.17 -9.10 -18.07
N PRO A 12 11.61 -8.26 -18.94
CA PRO A 12 10.21 -8.35 -19.25
C PRO A 12 9.92 -9.78 -19.71
N ALA A 13 9.07 -10.48 -19.00
CA ALA A 13 8.69 -11.84 -19.35
C ALA A 13 8.14 -11.84 -20.78
N LYS A 14 8.57 -12.82 -21.57
CA LYS A 14 8.07 -12.96 -22.94
C LYS A 14 6.58 -13.31 -22.91
N ALA A 15 5.84 -12.89 -23.90
CA ALA A 15 4.38 -13.03 -23.98
C ALA A 15 3.82 -14.45 -23.74
N GLY A 16 4.62 -15.49 -23.83
CA GLY A 16 4.25 -16.88 -23.51
C GLY A 16 4.43 -17.31 -22.07
N ASP A 17 5.01 -16.44 -21.22
CA ASP A 17 5.39 -16.83 -19.84
C ASP A 17 4.24 -16.71 -18.84
N TYR A 18 3.11 -16.17 -19.26
CA TYR A 18 1.98 -15.87 -18.37
C TYR A 18 0.96 -17.00 -18.23
N GLY A 19 1.17 -18.12 -18.91
CA GLY A 19 0.29 -19.31 -18.84
C GLY A 19 -1.12 -19.08 -19.40
N PHE A 20 -1.44 -17.87 -19.81
CA PHE A 20 -2.73 -17.51 -20.39
C PHE A 20 -2.55 -16.44 -21.47
N ASN A 21 -2.91 -16.78 -22.70
CA ASN A 21 -2.91 -15.82 -23.81
C ASN A 21 -4.17 -14.97 -23.75
N TYR A 22 -4.05 -13.73 -23.29
CA TYR A 22 -5.12 -12.75 -23.41
C TYR A 22 -5.21 -12.29 -24.87
N ILE A 23 -6.17 -12.84 -25.59
CA ILE A 23 -6.43 -12.46 -26.97
C ILE A 23 -7.52 -11.41 -27.01
N THR A 24 -7.19 -10.23 -27.49
CA THR A 24 -8.18 -9.19 -27.81
C THR A 24 -8.91 -9.49 -29.11
N LYS A 25 -9.98 -8.75 -29.39
CA LYS A 25 -10.66 -8.69 -30.68
C LYS A 25 -9.63 -8.49 -31.80
N GLY A 26 -9.40 -9.52 -32.63
CA GLY A 26 -8.36 -9.51 -33.67
C GLY A 26 -7.11 -10.36 -33.38
N GLY A 27 -7.10 -11.18 -32.33
CA GLY A 27 -6.03 -12.14 -32.05
C GLY A 27 -4.73 -11.55 -31.49
N ARG A 28 -4.74 -10.30 -31.04
CA ARG A 28 -3.55 -9.67 -30.43
C ARG A 28 -3.53 -9.86 -28.93
N ILE A 29 -2.34 -10.20 -28.41
CA ILE A 29 -2.08 -10.26 -26.97
C ILE A 29 -2.03 -8.84 -26.45
N ILE A 30 -2.91 -8.51 -25.51
CA ILE A 30 -2.99 -7.16 -24.90
C ILE A 30 -1.71 -6.80 -24.14
N LEU A 31 -0.90 -7.76 -23.75
CA LEU A 31 0.32 -7.57 -22.99
C LEU A 31 1.41 -6.75 -23.73
N ASN A 32 1.27 -6.54 -25.03
CA ASN A 32 2.22 -5.76 -25.83
C ASN A 32 1.79 -4.30 -26.02
N ASP A 33 0.67 -3.91 -25.47
CA ASP A 33 0.28 -2.52 -25.51
C ASP A 33 1.19 -1.76 -24.53
N SER A 34 2.01 -0.87 -25.08
CA SER A 34 2.94 0.00 -24.35
C SER A 34 2.25 0.97 -23.40
N THR A 35 0.95 0.90 -23.30
CA THR A 35 0.16 1.73 -22.40
C THR A 35 0.27 1.24 -20.96
N MET A 36 0.03 2.12 -20.02
CA MET A 36 0.11 1.92 -18.57
C MET A 36 -0.64 0.69 -18.01
N MET A 37 -1.48 0.08 -18.81
CA MET A 37 -2.17 -1.16 -18.46
C MET A 37 -1.22 -2.32 -18.19
N HIS A 38 -0.04 -2.29 -18.74
CA HIS A 38 0.99 -3.29 -18.54
C HIS A 38 1.50 -3.32 -17.10
N GLU A 39 1.69 -2.17 -16.49
CA GLU A 39 2.22 -2.05 -15.13
C GLU A 39 1.17 -2.40 -14.05
N MET A 40 -0.10 -2.29 -14.36
CA MET A 40 -1.20 -2.58 -13.44
C MET A 40 -1.69 -4.03 -13.50
N ARG A 41 -1.18 -4.84 -14.42
CA ARG A 41 -1.60 -6.24 -14.53
C ARG A 41 -0.83 -7.12 -13.59
N GLN A 42 -1.57 -7.88 -12.84
CA GLN A 42 -1.03 -8.95 -12.03
C GLN A 42 -0.54 -10.07 -12.95
N THR A 43 0.73 -10.37 -12.88
CA THR A 43 1.30 -11.54 -13.56
C THR A 43 1.05 -12.80 -12.73
N PRO A 44 0.96 -14.00 -13.36
CA PRO A 44 0.94 -15.23 -12.60
C PRO A 44 2.19 -15.35 -11.71
N SER A 45 2.02 -15.76 -10.48
CA SER A 45 3.10 -16.06 -9.55
C SER A 45 2.80 -17.40 -8.87
N PRO A 46 3.78 -18.31 -8.76
CA PRO A 46 5.14 -18.23 -9.32
C PRO A 46 5.16 -18.18 -10.86
N LEU A 47 6.15 -17.48 -11.42
CA LEU A 47 6.33 -17.45 -12.87
C LEU A 47 6.77 -18.82 -13.41
N ASN A 48 6.47 -19.07 -14.69
CA ASN A 48 6.88 -20.32 -15.32
C ASN A 48 8.41 -20.44 -15.36
N GLY A 49 8.92 -21.54 -14.78
CA GLY A 49 10.35 -21.79 -14.65
C GLY A 49 11.03 -21.07 -13.47
N GLU A 50 10.29 -20.34 -12.65
CA GLU A 50 10.86 -19.62 -11.50
C GLU A 50 11.48 -20.58 -10.48
N VAL A 51 12.58 -20.15 -9.85
CA VAL A 51 13.12 -20.79 -8.66
C VAL A 51 12.70 -19.94 -7.46
N VAL A 52 11.78 -20.46 -6.65
CA VAL A 52 11.31 -19.79 -5.47
C VAL A 52 12.27 -20.02 -4.29
N THR A 53 12.52 -18.96 -3.54
CA THR A 53 13.41 -18.97 -2.39
C THR A 53 12.68 -19.17 -1.06
N ALA A 54 11.36 -19.25 -1.10
CA ALA A 54 10.52 -19.47 0.06
C ALA A 54 9.68 -20.74 -0.11
N ARG A 55 9.56 -21.55 0.94
CA ARG A 55 8.69 -22.74 0.94
C ARG A 55 7.22 -22.41 1.00
N LYS A 56 6.85 -21.28 1.61
CA LYS A 56 5.51 -20.72 1.50
C LYS A 56 5.39 -19.95 0.21
N VAL A 57 4.76 -20.57 -0.75
CA VAL A 57 4.55 -20.02 -2.09
C VAL A 57 3.20 -19.34 -2.12
N SER A 58 3.17 -18.10 -2.62
CA SER A 58 1.91 -17.40 -2.89
C SER A 58 1.54 -17.59 -4.34
N PHE A 59 0.41 -18.25 -4.59
CA PHE A 59 -0.17 -18.34 -5.92
C PHE A 59 -1.05 -17.13 -6.16
N GLN A 60 -0.87 -16.50 -7.32
CA GLN A 60 -1.73 -15.42 -7.77
C GLN A 60 -1.74 -15.38 -9.30
N TRP A 61 -2.81 -14.85 -9.87
CA TRP A 61 -2.98 -14.78 -11.32
C TRP A 61 -3.87 -13.61 -11.72
N PRO A 62 -3.83 -13.18 -12.99
CA PRO A 62 -4.62 -12.06 -13.47
C PRO A 62 -6.12 -12.31 -13.36
N LEU A 63 -6.87 -11.22 -13.36
CA LEU A 63 -8.32 -11.27 -13.54
C LEU A 63 -8.68 -11.79 -14.94
N PRO A 64 -9.85 -12.43 -15.13
CA PRO A 64 -10.30 -12.84 -16.44
C PRO A 64 -10.41 -11.64 -17.40
N PRO A 65 -10.21 -11.86 -18.72
CA PRO A 65 -10.21 -10.78 -19.71
C PRO A 65 -11.47 -9.92 -19.69
N GLU A 66 -12.60 -10.53 -19.38
CA GLU A 66 -13.91 -9.85 -19.29
C GLU A 66 -13.96 -8.80 -18.17
N LEU A 67 -13.14 -8.98 -17.13
CA LEU A 67 -13.01 -8.00 -16.04
C LEU A 67 -11.83 -7.05 -16.25
N SER A 68 -10.82 -7.46 -17.02
CA SER A 68 -9.64 -6.62 -17.27
C SER A 68 -9.89 -5.52 -18.31
N ASN A 69 -10.92 -5.65 -19.14
CA ASN A 69 -11.33 -4.65 -20.13
C ASN A 69 -12.10 -3.46 -19.53
N THR A 70 -12.06 -3.29 -18.22
CA THR A 70 -12.75 -2.20 -17.52
C THR A 70 -12.04 -0.84 -17.64
N THR A 71 -11.08 -0.67 -18.55
CA THR A 71 -10.55 0.66 -18.87
C THR A 71 -11.60 1.60 -19.48
N GLU A 72 -12.55 1.08 -20.21
CA GLU A 72 -13.74 1.87 -20.61
C GLU A 72 -14.59 2.33 -19.43
N ALA A 73 -14.43 1.67 -18.27
CA ALA A 73 -15.12 2.00 -17.04
C ALA A 73 -14.46 3.12 -16.23
N LEU A 74 -13.18 3.41 -16.44
CA LEU A 74 -12.50 4.52 -15.78
C LEU A 74 -12.78 5.86 -16.45
N ASP A 75 -13.08 5.88 -17.74
CA ASP A 75 -13.39 7.10 -18.49
C ASP A 75 -14.87 7.50 -18.46
N GLY A 76 -15.76 6.60 -18.14
CA GLY A 76 -17.20 6.86 -18.08
C GLY A 76 -17.79 6.37 -16.76
N MET A 77 -18.25 7.26 -15.94
CA MET A 77 -18.81 7.06 -14.60
C MET A 77 -20.01 6.11 -14.47
N ASP A 78 -20.21 5.20 -15.37
CA ASP A 78 -21.21 4.13 -15.27
C ASP A 78 -20.51 2.77 -15.13
N LEU A 79 -19.92 2.58 -13.97
CA LEU A 79 -19.32 1.32 -13.50
C LEU A 79 -20.42 0.29 -13.17
N LYS A 80 -21.28 0.00 -14.10
CA LYS A 80 -22.09 -1.22 -14.03
C LYS A 80 -21.23 -2.35 -14.59
N PRO A 81 -20.66 -3.22 -13.74
CA PRO A 81 -19.92 -4.36 -14.26
C PRO A 81 -20.83 -5.14 -15.18
N LYS A 82 -20.40 -5.39 -16.42
CA LYS A 82 -21.13 -6.20 -17.40
C LYS A 82 -21.42 -7.61 -16.87
N PHE A 83 -20.74 -8.01 -15.79
CA PHE A 83 -20.93 -9.27 -15.11
C PHE A 83 -21.21 -9.03 -13.63
N LYS A 84 -22.20 -9.71 -13.08
CA LYS A 84 -22.35 -9.79 -11.63
C LYS A 84 -21.13 -10.50 -11.07
N LYS A 85 -20.38 -9.87 -10.19
CA LYS A 85 -19.18 -10.41 -9.51
C LYS A 85 -19.45 -11.80 -8.90
N SER A 86 -20.69 -12.07 -8.49
CA SER A 86 -21.17 -13.35 -7.97
C SER A 86 -21.17 -14.53 -8.97
N LEU A 87 -20.91 -14.27 -10.27
CA LEU A 87 -20.87 -15.32 -11.29
C LEU A 87 -19.43 -15.72 -11.68
N ILE A 88 -18.44 -15.15 -11.03
CA ILE A 88 -17.04 -15.43 -11.31
C ILE A 88 -16.42 -16.06 -10.07
N SER A 89 -15.82 -17.22 -10.28
CA SER A 89 -14.96 -17.88 -9.29
C SER A 89 -13.72 -18.43 -9.99
N TYR A 90 -12.83 -18.97 -9.21
CA TYR A 90 -11.54 -19.42 -9.70
C TYR A 90 -11.27 -20.85 -9.26
N LYS A 91 -10.41 -21.53 -9.99
CA LYS A 91 -9.81 -22.79 -9.56
C LYS A 91 -8.30 -22.70 -9.59
N LEU A 92 -7.69 -23.41 -8.70
CA LEU A 92 -6.25 -23.63 -8.65
C LEU A 92 -5.99 -25.12 -8.51
N ARG A 93 -5.03 -25.64 -9.27
CA ARG A 93 -4.45 -26.94 -8.98
C ARG A 93 -2.93 -26.89 -9.02
N TYR A 94 -2.29 -27.61 -8.13
CA TYR A 94 -0.85 -27.73 -8.09
C TYR A 94 -0.41 -29.10 -7.62
N SER A 95 0.73 -29.59 -8.13
CA SER A 95 1.29 -30.91 -7.85
C SER A 95 2.77 -30.97 -8.23
N GLN A 96 3.49 -31.95 -7.69
CA GLN A 96 4.80 -32.34 -8.22
C GLN A 96 4.66 -33.27 -9.45
N ASP A 97 3.49 -33.83 -9.68
CA ASP A 97 3.16 -34.60 -10.86
C ASP A 97 2.72 -33.69 -12.02
N PRO A 98 3.45 -33.66 -13.16
CA PRO A 98 3.11 -32.81 -14.29
C PRO A 98 1.75 -33.11 -14.92
N GLU A 99 1.22 -34.32 -14.72
CA GLU A 99 -0.08 -34.73 -15.26
C GLU A 99 -1.24 -34.54 -14.27
N PHE A 100 -0.95 -34.03 -13.08
CA PHE A 100 -1.94 -33.84 -12.00
C PHE A 100 -2.74 -35.09 -11.62
N LYS A 101 -2.13 -36.28 -11.77
CA LYS A 101 -2.76 -37.56 -11.44
C LYS A 101 -2.56 -38.00 -10.01
N THR A 102 -1.42 -37.58 -9.43
CA THR A 102 -1.03 -37.96 -8.06
C THR A 102 -0.64 -36.74 -7.23
N GLY A 103 -0.96 -36.75 -5.93
CA GLY A 103 -0.57 -35.70 -5.00
C GLY A 103 -1.07 -34.30 -5.38
N THR A 104 -2.14 -34.23 -6.15
CA THR A 104 -2.68 -32.96 -6.64
C THR A 104 -3.60 -32.35 -5.59
N VAL A 105 -3.37 -31.07 -5.31
CA VAL A 105 -4.30 -30.23 -4.59
C VAL A 105 -5.11 -29.46 -5.64
N GLU A 106 -6.43 -29.57 -5.59
CA GLU A 106 -7.34 -28.78 -6.42
C GLU A 106 -8.32 -28.02 -5.53
N LEU A 107 -8.49 -26.73 -5.79
CA LEU A 107 -9.24 -25.81 -4.95
C LEU A 107 -10.22 -24.98 -5.79
N ASN A 108 -11.39 -24.74 -5.22
CA ASN A 108 -12.32 -23.73 -5.70
C ASN A 108 -12.13 -22.46 -4.86
N LEU A 109 -11.94 -21.32 -5.49
CA LEU A 109 -11.56 -20.07 -4.85
C LEU A 109 -12.48 -18.92 -5.29
N MET A 110 -12.70 -18.00 -4.38
CA MET A 110 -13.42 -16.76 -4.68
C MET A 110 -12.51 -15.65 -5.22
N TRP A 111 -11.19 -15.80 -5.01
CA TRP A 111 -10.18 -14.79 -5.34
C TRP A 111 -9.10 -15.39 -6.23
N PRO A 112 -8.47 -14.59 -7.11
CA PRO A 112 -7.39 -15.03 -7.99
C PRO A 112 -6.05 -15.15 -7.24
N MET A 113 -6.08 -15.66 -6.01
CA MET A 113 -4.91 -15.85 -5.17
C MET A 113 -5.13 -16.95 -4.15
N PHE A 114 -4.04 -17.60 -3.75
CA PHE A 114 -4.05 -18.61 -2.69
C PHE A 114 -2.67 -18.73 -2.03
N ASN A 115 -2.68 -18.80 -0.71
CA ASN A 115 -1.50 -19.07 0.09
C ASN A 115 -1.67 -20.42 0.81
N PRO A 116 -0.91 -21.46 0.46
CA PRO A 116 -0.94 -22.71 1.19
C PRO A 116 -0.59 -22.54 2.67
N ASP A 117 -1.30 -23.21 3.55
CA ASP A 117 -1.02 -23.19 4.99
C ASP A 117 0.32 -23.86 5.31
N ALA A 118 0.64 -24.93 4.57
CA ALA A 118 1.86 -25.69 4.75
C ALA A 118 2.95 -25.30 3.76
N ASP A 119 4.20 -25.43 4.19
CA ASP A 119 5.38 -25.31 3.34
C ASP A 119 5.32 -26.35 2.23
N LEU A 120 5.61 -25.97 1.01
CA LEU A 120 5.76 -26.91 -0.11
C LEU A 120 7.10 -27.65 0.00
N LYS A 121 7.10 -28.92 -0.40
CA LYS A 121 8.30 -29.74 -0.46
C LYS A 121 9.26 -29.22 -1.52
N GLU A 122 10.55 -29.45 -1.31
CA GLU A 122 11.59 -29.18 -2.30
C GLU A 122 11.33 -29.92 -3.61
N GLY A 123 11.78 -29.33 -4.71
CA GLY A 123 11.67 -29.91 -6.04
C GLY A 123 10.78 -29.14 -6.99
N LYS A 124 10.53 -29.74 -8.13
CA LYS A 124 9.74 -29.12 -9.19
C LYS A 124 8.26 -29.31 -8.92
N TRP A 125 7.51 -28.23 -9.10
CA TRP A 125 6.07 -28.16 -8.98
C TRP A 125 5.45 -27.68 -10.27
N TYR A 126 4.24 -28.12 -10.54
CA TYR A 126 3.41 -27.72 -11.67
C TYR A 126 2.11 -27.14 -11.13
N TRP A 127 1.57 -26.16 -11.82
CA TRP A 127 0.32 -25.54 -11.41
C TRP A 127 -0.45 -24.96 -12.58
N GLN A 128 -1.74 -24.84 -12.40
CA GLN A 128 -2.67 -24.20 -13.31
C GLN A 128 -3.75 -23.48 -12.52
N TYR A 129 -4.26 -22.44 -13.08
CA TYR A 129 -5.45 -21.77 -12.59
C TYR A 129 -6.54 -21.81 -13.66
N ALA A 130 -7.80 -21.62 -13.24
CA ALA A 130 -8.92 -21.47 -14.15
C ALA A 130 -9.81 -20.31 -13.74
N PHE A 131 -10.42 -19.72 -14.74
CA PHE A 131 -11.57 -18.84 -14.58
C PHE A 131 -12.84 -19.67 -14.70
N VAL A 132 -13.75 -19.48 -13.79
CA VAL A 132 -15.09 -20.07 -13.83
C VAL A 132 -16.09 -18.92 -14.01
N VAL A 133 -16.53 -18.72 -15.24
CA VAL A 133 -17.46 -17.64 -15.60
C VAL A 133 -18.79 -18.24 -15.99
N SER A 134 -19.84 -17.96 -15.24
CA SER A 134 -21.18 -18.54 -15.46
C SER A 134 -21.17 -20.07 -15.53
N GLY A 135 -20.35 -20.71 -14.70
CA GLY A 135 -20.21 -22.16 -14.62
C GLY A 135 -19.31 -22.78 -15.69
N LYS A 136 -18.79 -22.01 -16.64
CA LYS A 136 -17.84 -22.49 -17.65
C LYS A 136 -16.42 -22.30 -17.15
N GLU A 137 -15.64 -23.38 -17.13
CA GLU A 137 -14.24 -23.38 -16.76
C GLU A 137 -13.34 -23.11 -17.96
N THR A 138 -12.34 -22.27 -17.77
CA THR A 138 -11.26 -22.03 -18.75
C THR A 138 -9.93 -22.07 -18.02
N TRP A 139 -9.15 -23.14 -18.28
CA TRP A 139 -7.87 -23.39 -17.64
C TRP A 139 -6.72 -22.68 -18.36
N SER A 140 -5.74 -22.21 -17.58
CA SER A 140 -4.47 -21.71 -18.07
C SER A 140 -3.63 -22.83 -18.70
N GLU A 141 -2.56 -22.45 -19.40
CA GLU A 141 -1.46 -23.37 -19.67
C GLU A 141 -0.85 -23.87 -18.36
N ARG A 142 -0.18 -25.02 -18.44
CA ARG A 142 0.56 -25.57 -17.29
C ARG A 142 1.82 -24.75 -17.05
N LEU A 143 1.91 -24.16 -15.89
CA LEU A 143 3.08 -23.45 -15.38
C LEU A 143 3.90 -24.37 -14.48
N SER A 144 5.18 -24.06 -14.30
CA SER A 144 6.05 -24.79 -13.38
C SER A 144 6.95 -23.83 -12.61
N PHE A 145 7.35 -24.25 -11.42
CA PHE A 145 8.38 -23.58 -10.62
C PHE A 145 9.17 -24.60 -9.83
N THR A 146 10.27 -24.18 -9.24
CA THR A 146 11.10 -25.06 -8.40
C THR A 146 11.24 -24.48 -7.01
N VAL A 147 10.93 -25.28 -5.99
CA VAL A 147 11.27 -24.97 -4.61
C VAL A 147 12.69 -25.46 -4.35
N GLY A 148 13.60 -24.53 -4.07
CA GLY A 148 15.02 -24.84 -3.85
C GLY A 148 15.26 -25.61 -2.56
N ASN A 149 16.40 -26.25 -2.46
CA ASN A 149 16.80 -27.08 -1.32
C ASN A 149 17.24 -26.26 -0.08
N SER A 150 17.51 -24.99 -0.24
CA SER A 150 17.87 -24.09 0.86
C SER A 150 17.11 -22.77 0.75
N PRO A 151 15.77 -22.79 0.71
CA PRO A 151 15.00 -21.56 0.63
C PRO A 151 15.14 -20.77 1.92
N ALA A 152 15.20 -19.46 1.79
CA ALA A 152 15.07 -18.59 2.94
C ALA A 152 13.72 -18.84 3.61
N LYS A 153 13.76 -19.27 4.86
CA LYS A 153 12.54 -19.52 5.62
C LYS A 153 12.06 -18.18 6.20
N PHE A 154 11.12 -17.54 5.53
CA PHE A 154 10.40 -16.43 6.14
C PHE A 154 9.31 -17.00 7.04
N CYS A 155 9.59 -17.02 8.33
CA CYS A 155 8.57 -17.26 9.35
C CYS A 155 8.30 -15.93 10.02
N PRO A 156 7.16 -15.27 9.75
CA PRO A 156 6.82 -14.09 10.53
C PRO A 156 6.76 -14.50 12.02
N PRO A 157 7.38 -13.72 12.91
CA PRO A 157 7.31 -14.04 14.31
C PRO A 157 5.85 -14.00 14.79
N PRO A 158 5.45 -14.81 15.77
CA PRO A 158 4.15 -14.67 16.40
C PRO A 158 3.94 -13.23 16.86
N PHE A 159 2.72 -12.72 16.79
CA PHE A 159 2.41 -11.34 17.17
C PHE A 159 2.89 -10.99 18.58
N SER A 160 2.79 -11.93 19.52
CA SER A 160 3.32 -11.77 20.89
C SER A 160 4.84 -11.43 20.88
N LYS A 161 5.61 -12.10 20.03
CA LYS A 161 7.04 -11.84 19.90
C LYS A 161 7.35 -10.46 19.28
N VAL A 162 6.49 -10.00 18.38
CA VAL A 162 6.60 -8.64 17.84
C VAL A 162 6.33 -7.62 18.94
N VAL A 163 5.29 -7.84 19.74
CA VAL A 163 4.92 -6.95 20.85
C VAL A 163 6.01 -6.95 21.94
N GLU A 164 6.52 -8.13 22.31
CA GLU A 164 7.63 -8.25 23.28
C GLU A 164 8.91 -7.49 22.84
N GLY A 165 9.14 -7.40 21.52
CA GLY A 165 10.27 -6.65 20.94
C GLY A 165 10.05 -5.13 20.91
N LEU A 166 8.83 -4.64 21.14
CA LEU A 166 8.55 -3.22 21.19
C LEU A 166 8.95 -2.65 22.56
N THR A 167 9.77 -1.64 22.55
CA THR A 167 10.15 -0.93 23.78
C THR A 167 9.16 0.19 24.06
N ASP A 168 8.98 0.55 25.34
CA ASP A 168 8.18 1.73 25.73
C ASP A 168 9.00 3.04 25.64
N VAL A 169 10.25 2.94 25.16
CA VAL A 169 11.16 4.07 25.04
C VAL A 169 11.04 4.72 23.67
N HIS A 170 10.80 6.02 23.63
CA HIS A 170 10.67 6.82 22.42
C HIS A 170 11.89 7.74 22.20
N PRO A 171 12.26 8.05 20.96
CA PRO A 171 11.72 7.54 19.70
C PRO A 171 12.14 6.10 19.39
N ARG A 172 11.34 5.38 18.59
CA ARG A 172 11.59 3.97 18.22
C ARG A 172 11.21 3.61 16.77
N ILE A 173 10.46 4.45 16.06
CA ILE A 173 10.02 4.16 14.69
C ILE A 173 11.16 4.38 13.69
N TRP A 174 11.68 5.59 13.58
CA TRP A 174 12.76 5.94 12.64
C TRP A 174 14.15 5.86 13.24
N VAL A 175 14.25 6.20 14.49
CA VAL A 175 15.50 6.20 15.26
C VAL A 175 15.20 5.62 16.63
N GLN A 176 16.03 4.71 17.06
CA GLN A 176 15.94 4.21 18.44
C GLN A 176 16.65 5.18 19.39
N LYS A 177 16.05 5.49 20.53
CA LYS A 177 16.60 6.43 21.53
C LYS A 177 18.04 6.09 21.91
N SER A 178 18.35 4.79 22.05
CA SER A 178 19.69 4.30 22.42
C SER A 178 20.77 4.56 21.37
N SER A 179 20.39 4.75 20.10
CA SER A 179 21.32 4.97 18.99
C SER A 179 21.20 6.38 18.38
N TRP A 180 20.41 7.25 18.99
CA TRP A 180 20.04 8.53 18.40
C TRP A 180 21.25 9.47 18.21
N ASP A 181 22.12 9.59 19.18
CA ASP A 181 23.32 10.45 19.06
C ASP A 181 24.25 9.95 17.95
N LYS A 182 24.47 8.63 17.89
CA LYS A 182 25.25 8.02 16.81
C LYS A 182 24.63 8.26 15.44
N PHE A 183 23.31 8.20 15.35
CA PHE A 183 22.57 8.53 14.12
C PHE A 183 22.82 9.98 13.69
N ILE A 184 22.75 10.94 14.62
CA ILE A 184 22.99 12.36 14.33
C ILE A 184 24.43 12.56 13.82
N GLU A 185 25.42 11.98 14.50
CA GLU A 185 26.82 12.11 14.09
C GLU A 185 27.06 11.55 12.68
N GLN A 186 26.47 10.40 12.38
CA GLN A 186 26.53 9.83 11.03
C GLN A 186 25.80 10.69 10.00
N ALA A 187 24.64 11.25 10.35
CA ALA A 187 23.85 12.09 9.45
C ALA A 187 24.57 13.38 9.09
N LYS A 188 25.30 14.01 10.02
CA LYS A 188 26.09 15.23 9.78
C LYS A 188 27.10 15.09 8.64
N THR A 189 27.56 13.87 8.34
CA THR A 189 28.48 13.60 7.23
C THR A 189 27.79 13.55 5.87
N LYS A 190 26.47 13.61 5.80
CA LYS A 190 25.67 13.48 4.59
C LYS A 190 25.14 14.85 4.13
N LYS A 191 25.07 15.04 2.81
CA LYS A 191 24.55 16.28 2.22
C LYS A 191 23.08 16.54 2.56
N GLU A 192 22.32 15.46 2.80
CA GLU A 192 20.91 15.50 3.15
C GLU A 192 20.66 16.15 4.51
N TYR A 193 21.62 16.08 5.44
CA TYR A 193 21.53 16.75 6.74
C TYR A 193 21.26 18.24 6.58
N ASN A 194 22.13 18.93 5.86
CA ASN A 194 21.99 20.38 5.63
C ASN A 194 20.74 20.71 4.82
N TRP A 195 20.34 19.82 3.90
CA TRP A 195 19.12 20.02 3.13
C TRP A 195 17.88 20.04 4.02
N TYR A 196 17.73 19.05 4.93
CA TYR A 196 16.60 19.00 5.87
C TYR A 196 16.59 20.17 6.83
N VAL A 197 17.73 20.54 7.42
CA VAL A 197 17.84 21.68 8.34
C VAL A 197 17.44 22.97 7.63
N ASN A 198 18.04 23.26 6.48
CA ASN A 198 17.72 24.45 5.69
C ASN A 198 16.26 24.49 5.22
N LYS A 199 15.69 23.35 4.93
CA LYS A 199 14.28 23.24 4.53
C LYS A 199 13.37 23.52 5.73
N ALA A 200 13.71 22.97 6.91
CA ALA A 200 12.97 23.23 8.16
C ALA A 200 12.96 24.71 8.53
N GLU A 201 14.10 25.40 8.43
CA GLU A 201 14.19 26.85 8.66
C GLU A 201 13.26 27.67 7.72
N LYS A 202 13.08 27.19 6.51
CA LYS A 202 12.11 27.80 5.58
C LYS A 202 10.68 27.49 6.01
N VAL A 203 10.39 26.26 6.39
CA VAL A 203 9.06 25.82 6.85
C VAL A 203 8.62 26.57 8.10
N MET A 204 9.54 26.85 9.03
CA MET A 204 9.26 27.66 10.23
C MET A 204 8.69 29.05 9.93
N LYS A 205 8.95 29.56 8.73
CA LYS A 205 8.47 30.88 8.27
C LYS A 205 7.20 30.80 7.42
N VAL A 206 6.76 29.59 7.07
CA VAL A 206 5.56 29.40 6.26
C VAL A 206 4.32 29.41 7.15
N PRO A 207 3.34 30.28 6.90
CA PRO A 207 2.08 30.26 7.65
C PRO A 207 1.40 28.89 7.52
N MET A 208 0.91 28.36 8.64
CA MET A 208 0.14 27.14 8.65
C MET A 208 -1.19 27.36 7.92
N LYS A 209 -1.55 26.41 7.07
CA LYS A 209 -2.83 26.42 6.37
C LYS A 209 -3.83 25.50 7.06
N GLY A 210 -5.11 25.84 6.95
CA GLY A 210 -6.20 25.10 7.55
C GLY A 210 -7.45 25.11 6.66
N LEU A 211 -8.55 24.54 7.15
CA LEU A 211 -9.82 24.51 6.43
C LEU A 211 -10.35 25.90 6.04
N ASN A 212 -10.02 26.89 6.84
CA ASN A 212 -10.41 28.28 6.58
C ASN A 212 -9.70 28.89 5.34
N ASP A 213 -8.66 28.24 4.84
CA ASP A 213 -7.98 28.66 3.61
C ASP A 213 -8.68 28.15 2.32
N ILE A 214 -9.75 27.38 2.47
CA ILE A 214 -10.60 26.98 1.34
C ILE A 214 -11.45 28.20 0.92
N ASN A 215 -11.41 28.51 -0.38
CA ASN A 215 -12.20 29.62 -0.92
C ASN A 215 -13.71 29.30 -0.88
N LEU A 216 -14.39 29.80 0.15
CA LEU A 216 -15.81 29.58 0.39
C LEU A 216 -16.71 30.30 -0.62
N GLU A 217 -16.27 31.44 -1.18
CA GLU A 217 -17.00 32.14 -2.23
C GLU A 217 -17.10 31.29 -3.50
N LYS A 218 -15.98 30.72 -3.92
CA LYS A 218 -15.96 29.80 -5.03
C LYS A 218 -16.83 28.58 -4.77
N LEU A 219 -16.84 28.06 -3.53
CA LEU A 219 -17.69 26.95 -3.14
C LEU A 219 -19.19 27.30 -3.21
N SER A 220 -19.57 28.49 -2.75
CA SER A 220 -20.99 28.95 -2.75
C SER A 220 -21.54 29.11 -4.18
N ASN A 221 -20.67 29.48 -5.14
CA ASN A 221 -21.04 29.66 -6.53
C ASN A 221 -21.27 28.32 -7.28
N LEU A 222 -20.88 27.18 -6.70
CA LEU A 222 -21.10 25.86 -7.29
C LEU A 222 -22.53 25.37 -6.97
N LYS A 223 -23.43 25.40 -7.94
CA LYS A 223 -24.82 24.97 -7.78
C LYS A 223 -24.99 23.45 -7.63
N ASN A 224 -24.09 22.66 -8.18
CA ASN A 224 -24.16 21.20 -8.18
C ASN A 224 -23.46 20.64 -6.94
N GLU A 225 -24.14 19.81 -6.16
CA GLU A 225 -23.62 19.24 -4.91
C GLU A 225 -22.39 18.36 -5.15
N MET A 226 -22.36 17.56 -6.21
CA MET A 226 -21.20 16.73 -6.57
C MET A 226 -19.98 17.60 -6.89
N LYS A 227 -20.17 18.70 -7.62
CA LYS A 227 -19.09 19.66 -7.91
C LYS A 227 -18.59 20.34 -6.65
N ARG A 228 -19.48 20.63 -5.70
CA ARG A 228 -19.11 21.20 -4.39
C ARG A 228 -18.26 20.20 -3.60
N LYS A 229 -18.70 18.95 -3.48
CA LYS A 229 -17.94 17.89 -2.81
C LYS A 229 -16.56 17.71 -3.47
N ALA A 230 -16.51 17.57 -4.78
CA ALA A 230 -15.24 17.44 -5.51
C ALA A 230 -14.30 18.64 -5.30
N TYR A 231 -14.84 19.85 -5.25
CA TYR A 231 -14.04 21.05 -4.97
C TYR A 231 -13.44 21.01 -3.56
N ILE A 232 -14.26 20.75 -2.54
CA ILE A 232 -13.79 20.65 -1.14
C ILE A 232 -12.72 19.57 -1.01
N THR A 233 -12.98 18.38 -1.52
CA THR A 233 -12.02 17.24 -1.47
C THR A 233 -10.68 17.62 -2.10
N ARG A 234 -10.69 18.22 -3.29
CA ARG A 234 -9.47 18.64 -3.97
C ARG A 234 -8.70 19.71 -3.19
N GLU A 235 -9.37 20.76 -2.72
CA GLU A 235 -8.70 21.84 -1.99
C GLU A 235 -8.19 21.38 -0.62
N SER A 236 -8.96 20.55 0.07
CA SER A 236 -8.52 19.92 1.33
C SER A 236 -7.28 19.05 1.08
N ARG A 237 -7.29 18.22 0.05
CA ARG A 237 -6.14 17.39 -0.29
C ARG A 237 -4.89 18.23 -0.55
N ARG A 238 -5.02 19.30 -1.34
CA ARG A 238 -3.92 20.21 -1.65
C ARG A 238 -3.31 20.85 -0.38
N ILE A 239 -4.15 21.21 0.60
CA ILE A 239 -3.68 21.79 1.85
C ILE A 239 -3.01 20.71 2.71
N ILE A 240 -3.62 19.53 2.82
CA ILE A 240 -3.07 18.39 3.58
C ILE A 240 -1.71 17.97 3.02
N ASP A 241 -1.57 17.85 1.70
CA ASP A 241 -0.29 17.48 1.07
C ASP A 241 0.82 18.48 1.37
N ALA A 242 0.47 19.79 1.37
CA ALA A 242 1.42 20.84 1.74
C ALA A 242 1.83 20.77 3.21
N GLU A 243 0.87 20.58 4.13
CA GLU A 243 1.14 20.48 5.56
C GLU A 243 1.78 19.14 5.94
N GLU A 244 1.50 18.04 5.21
CA GLU A 244 2.22 16.78 5.32
C GLU A 244 3.71 16.99 5.03
N SER A 245 4.02 17.60 3.89
CA SER A 245 5.40 17.92 3.51
C SER A 245 6.10 18.79 4.55
N ASN A 246 5.42 19.83 5.06
CA ASN A 246 5.95 20.71 6.07
C ASN A 246 6.15 19.99 7.41
N GLY A 247 5.16 19.23 7.87
CA GLY A 247 5.21 18.47 9.11
C GLY A 247 6.35 17.43 9.10
N MET A 248 6.45 16.64 8.03
CA MET A 248 7.51 15.63 7.92
C MET A 248 8.92 16.23 7.88
N VAL A 249 9.10 17.35 7.19
CA VAL A 249 10.40 18.05 7.18
C VAL A 249 10.81 18.47 8.60
N LEU A 250 9.86 18.98 9.39
CA LEU A 250 10.12 19.37 10.78
C LEU A 250 10.40 18.17 11.68
N VAL A 251 9.68 17.05 11.50
CA VAL A 251 9.96 15.79 12.21
C VAL A 251 11.38 15.32 11.94
N TYR A 252 11.78 15.26 10.68
CA TYR A 252 13.13 14.83 10.32
C TYR A 252 14.20 15.81 10.83
N ALA A 253 13.97 17.11 10.73
CA ALA A 253 14.90 18.10 11.26
C ALA A 253 15.07 17.98 12.79
N TYR A 254 13.99 17.71 13.53
CA TYR A 254 14.09 17.41 14.95
C TYR A 254 14.93 16.15 15.22
N LEU A 255 14.65 15.05 14.52
CA LEU A 255 15.41 13.81 14.68
C LEU A 255 16.90 13.97 14.34
N LEU A 256 17.23 14.89 13.44
CA LEU A 256 18.60 15.19 13.03
C LEU A 256 19.31 16.15 14.00
N THR A 257 18.59 17.01 14.73
CA THR A 257 19.19 18.13 15.48
C THR A 257 18.84 18.18 16.96
N LYS A 258 17.76 17.50 17.36
CA LYS A 258 17.10 17.62 18.67
C LYS A 258 16.59 19.05 18.96
N ASN A 259 16.45 19.92 17.95
CA ASN A 259 15.91 21.27 18.14
C ASN A 259 14.41 21.23 18.40
N GLU A 260 14.03 21.50 19.65
CA GLU A 260 12.64 21.45 20.11
C GLU A 260 11.70 22.42 19.38
N ALA A 261 12.22 23.50 18.80
CA ALA A 261 11.37 24.44 18.05
C ALA A 261 10.72 23.75 16.84
N TYR A 262 11.43 22.83 16.19
CA TYR A 262 10.88 22.03 15.08
C TYR A 262 9.78 21.09 15.58
N ALA A 263 9.99 20.43 16.72
CA ALA A 263 8.99 19.56 17.33
C ALA A 263 7.71 20.30 17.67
N LYS A 264 7.81 21.47 18.32
CA LYS A 264 6.68 22.32 18.71
C LYS A 264 5.85 22.77 17.51
N GLU A 265 6.51 23.26 16.46
CA GLU A 265 5.83 23.68 15.24
C GLU A 265 5.22 22.50 14.48
N ALA A 266 5.90 21.36 14.41
CA ALA A 266 5.36 20.14 13.79
C ALA A 266 4.11 19.65 14.53
N THR A 267 4.15 19.58 15.87
CA THR A 267 3.03 19.14 16.70
C THR A 267 1.80 20.02 16.47
N LYS A 268 1.98 21.34 16.48
CA LYS A 268 0.89 22.29 16.20
C LYS A 268 0.24 22.05 14.83
N ARG A 269 1.04 21.89 13.78
CA ARG A 269 0.55 21.64 12.42
C ARG A 269 -0.20 20.31 12.31
N ILE A 270 0.35 19.25 12.89
CA ILE A 270 -0.21 17.91 12.83
C ILE A 270 -1.52 17.81 13.62
N ILE A 271 -1.58 18.39 14.82
CA ILE A 271 -2.82 18.42 15.60
C ILE A 271 -3.90 19.24 14.89
N SER A 272 -3.54 20.36 14.27
CA SER A 272 -4.49 21.15 13.48
C SER A 272 -5.13 20.32 12.35
N MET A 273 -4.36 19.46 11.67
CA MET A 273 -4.89 18.57 10.63
C MET A 273 -5.80 17.48 11.19
N SER A 274 -5.60 17.04 12.42
CA SER A 274 -6.42 15.97 13.03
C SER A 274 -7.88 16.38 13.21
N ASP A 275 -8.16 17.64 13.32
CA ASP A 275 -9.53 18.16 13.42
C ASP A 275 -10.31 18.08 12.11
N TRP A 276 -9.63 17.92 10.99
CA TRP A 276 -10.24 17.81 9.67
C TRP A 276 -11.01 16.51 9.47
N ASN A 277 -10.64 15.45 10.18
CA ASN A 277 -11.34 14.16 10.14
C ASN A 277 -12.75 14.21 10.73
N LYS A 278 -13.10 15.27 11.45
CA LYS A 278 -14.43 15.44 12.03
C LYS A 278 -15.48 15.93 11.02
N SER A 279 -15.04 16.41 9.87
CA SER A 279 -15.92 16.87 8.81
C SER A 279 -16.03 15.80 7.72
N SER A 280 -17.19 15.17 7.59
CA SER A 280 -17.48 14.17 6.56
C SER A 280 -17.26 14.65 5.12
N SER A 281 -17.16 15.95 4.91
CA SER A 281 -16.87 16.58 3.62
C SER A 281 -15.38 16.63 3.27
N VAL A 282 -14.52 16.38 4.24
CA VAL A 282 -13.05 16.44 4.10
C VAL A 282 -12.40 15.07 4.32
N ALA A 283 -13.13 14.16 4.96
CA ALA A 283 -12.68 12.80 5.18
C ALA A 283 -12.50 12.05 3.85
N GLY A 284 -11.45 11.31 3.76
CA GLY A 284 -11.13 10.43 2.62
C GLY A 284 -9.92 9.60 2.97
N ASP A 285 -9.81 8.42 2.38
CA ASP A 285 -8.77 7.44 2.69
C ASP A 285 -7.36 8.05 2.69
N PHE A 286 -7.07 8.86 1.70
CA PHE A 286 -5.77 9.53 1.59
C PHE A 286 -5.53 10.56 2.70
N ASN A 287 -6.54 11.32 3.06
CA ASN A 287 -6.43 12.33 4.11
C ASN A 287 -6.27 11.67 5.49
N GLU A 288 -7.06 10.64 5.75
CA GLU A 288 -6.99 9.87 7.00
C GLU A 288 -5.63 9.17 7.15
N SER A 289 -5.13 8.52 6.10
CA SER A 289 -3.82 7.86 6.13
C SER A 289 -2.67 8.84 6.38
N THR A 290 -2.71 10.02 5.76
CA THR A 290 -1.73 11.09 5.99
C THR A 290 -1.75 11.54 7.45
N VAL A 291 -2.93 11.83 8.01
CA VAL A 291 -3.06 12.27 9.41
C VAL A 291 -2.59 11.19 10.37
N VAL A 292 -2.96 9.91 10.16
CA VAL A 292 -2.51 8.79 10.99
C VAL A 292 -0.99 8.65 10.96
N SER A 293 -0.39 8.72 9.77
CA SER A 293 1.07 8.62 9.61
C SER A 293 1.80 9.74 10.33
N LEU A 294 1.38 10.98 10.12
CA LEU A 294 1.99 12.15 10.76
C LEU A 294 1.80 12.16 12.27
N ALA A 295 0.60 11.82 12.75
CA ALA A 295 0.31 11.74 14.17
C ALA A 295 1.15 10.65 14.85
N SER A 296 1.34 9.51 14.20
CA SER A 296 2.19 8.43 14.72
C SER A 296 3.66 8.84 14.77
N MET A 297 4.15 9.54 13.73
CA MET A 297 5.51 10.04 13.69
C MET A 297 5.76 11.12 14.75
N ALA A 298 4.83 12.05 14.93
CA ALA A 298 4.93 13.08 15.95
C ALA A 298 4.87 12.48 17.36
N TYR A 299 3.94 11.58 17.60
CA TYR A 299 3.79 10.90 18.88
C TYR A 299 5.07 10.18 19.29
N ASP A 300 5.66 9.43 18.35
CA ASP A 300 6.89 8.70 18.61
C ASP A 300 8.11 9.63 18.77
N SER A 301 8.29 10.54 17.82
CA SER A 301 9.50 11.36 17.77
C SER A 301 9.57 12.39 18.88
N PHE A 302 8.43 12.93 19.31
CA PHE A 302 8.35 14.03 20.26
C PHE A 302 7.83 13.62 21.65
N TYR A 303 7.70 12.32 21.91
CA TYR A 303 7.01 11.78 23.09
C TYR A 303 7.39 12.46 24.40
N ASP A 304 8.67 12.68 24.63
CA ASP A 304 9.19 13.31 25.86
C ASP A 304 8.93 14.83 25.93
N LEU A 305 8.57 15.45 24.79
CA LEU A 305 8.28 16.89 24.70
C LEU A 305 6.80 17.22 24.71
N LEU A 306 5.95 16.23 24.40
CA LEU A 306 4.51 16.43 24.31
C LEU A 306 3.89 16.63 25.68
N SER A 307 2.99 17.60 25.80
CA SER A 307 2.06 17.68 26.92
C SER A 307 1.05 16.52 26.90
N ASP A 308 0.38 16.27 28.01
CA ASP A 308 -0.65 15.24 28.11
C ASP A 308 -1.80 15.46 27.12
N ASP A 309 -2.18 16.71 26.88
CA ASP A 309 -3.25 17.04 25.94
C ASP A 309 -2.82 16.83 24.50
N GLU A 310 -1.58 17.19 24.14
CA GLU A 310 -1.02 16.89 22.81
C GLU A 310 -0.89 15.39 22.57
N ARG A 311 -0.43 14.61 23.56
CA ARG A 311 -0.41 13.14 23.47
C ARG A 311 -1.81 12.58 23.24
N LYS A 312 -2.80 13.03 24.00
CA LYS A 312 -4.20 12.60 23.82
C LYS A 312 -4.75 12.97 22.44
N ALA A 313 -4.45 14.16 21.96
CA ALA A 313 -4.90 14.62 20.64
C ALA A 313 -4.31 13.74 19.52
N LEU A 314 -3.00 13.48 19.55
CA LEU A 314 -2.33 12.63 18.57
C LEU A 314 -2.83 11.17 18.63
N LEU A 315 -2.95 10.59 19.83
CA LEU A 315 -3.50 9.25 20.00
C LEU A 315 -4.93 9.12 19.50
N ASN A 316 -5.76 10.15 19.74
CA ASN A 316 -7.12 10.19 19.24
C ASN A 316 -7.16 10.22 17.70
N ALA A 317 -6.30 11.04 17.09
CA ALA A 317 -6.18 11.10 15.63
C ALA A 317 -5.79 9.73 15.04
N ILE A 318 -4.81 9.04 15.65
CA ILE A 318 -4.38 7.69 15.26
C ILE A 318 -5.54 6.70 15.39
N LYS A 319 -6.22 6.67 16.54
CA LYS A 319 -7.32 5.74 16.80
C LYS A 319 -8.50 5.94 15.84
N VAL A 320 -8.93 7.18 15.68
CA VAL A 320 -10.09 7.52 14.84
C VAL A 320 -9.79 7.16 13.38
N GLY A 321 -8.67 7.61 12.84
CA GLY A 321 -8.30 7.35 11.46
C GLY A 321 -8.06 5.85 11.19
N SER A 322 -7.33 5.16 12.07
CA SER A 322 -7.07 3.72 11.93
C SER A 322 -8.36 2.90 12.01
N SER A 323 -9.26 3.22 12.94
CA SER A 323 -10.56 2.52 13.08
C SER A 323 -11.45 2.75 11.86
N SER A 324 -11.47 3.98 11.33
CA SER A 324 -12.24 4.33 10.13
C SER A 324 -11.73 3.56 8.91
N MET A 325 -10.42 3.56 8.68
CA MET A 325 -9.81 2.80 7.58
C MET A 325 -10.07 1.29 7.74
N TYR A 326 -9.85 0.73 8.92
CA TYR A 326 -10.07 -0.68 9.18
C TYR A 326 -11.51 -1.10 8.91
N ALA A 327 -12.49 -0.35 9.43
CA ALA A 327 -13.92 -0.62 9.19
C ALA A 327 -14.27 -0.55 7.70
N ARG A 328 -13.71 0.44 6.98
CA ARG A 328 -13.94 0.62 5.56
C ARG A 328 -13.36 -0.52 4.75
N TYR A 329 -12.13 -0.91 4.99
CA TYR A 329 -11.50 -2.02 4.29
C TYR A 329 -12.21 -3.34 4.57
N ASN A 330 -12.56 -3.63 5.81
CA ASN A 330 -13.28 -4.86 6.14
C ASN A 330 -14.68 -4.92 5.52
N ASN A 331 -15.40 -3.81 5.51
CA ASN A 331 -16.76 -3.78 4.94
C ASN A 331 -16.78 -3.76 3.41
N HIS A 332 -15.66 -3.45 2.77
CA HIS A 332 -15.58 -3.27 1.31
C HIS A 332 -14.60 -4.22 0.62
N LEU A 333 -14.01 -5.19 1.34
CA LEU A 333 -13.14 -6.21 0.74
C LEU A 333 -13.77 -6.94 -0.45
N GLU A 334 -15.09 -7.09 -0.44
CA GLU A 334 -15.85 -7.72 -1.54
C GLU A 334 -16.08 -6.78 -2.74
N ASN A 335 -15.79 -5.50 -2.60
CA ASN A 335 -16.12 -4.47 -3.59
C ASN A 335 -14.87 -3.83 -4.24
N HIS A 336 -13.69 -4.28 -3.87
CA HIS A 336 -12.42 -3.79 -4.45
C HIS A 336 -11.71 -4.83 -5.28
#